data_8eed5bfaec0449a7d37d78ba38d1d6c8
#
_entry.id   8eed5bfaec0449a7d37d78ba38d1d6c8
#
_cell.length_a   1.000
_cell.length_b   1.000
_cell.length_c   1.000
_cell.angle_alpha   90.00
_cell.angle_beta   90.00
_cell.angle_gamma   90.00
#
_symmetry.space_group_name_H-M   'P 1'
#
loop_
_entity.id
_entity.type
_entity.pdbx_description
1 polymer ?
#
loop_
_entity_poly.entity_id
_entity_poly.type
_entity_poly.pdbx_seq_one_letter_code
_entity_poly.pdbx_strand_id
1 'polypeptide(L)'
;MIANQFLRLHRRVVVFLLGILYMALLYGLYVPDWTFKVVNESSSLSVLNYGTETQTVSISSYYVILVVQENRGPPCCGVRGSLEPPCNAVGLIDRFILGESHLYQRPVYKRTEECSINSPDYGPLPPNAPSWCLAPFDPEGLLSSLMAAITCLMGLQYGHIMVHYKGHMQRMIIWLVCSSSLLVLGYVFTVIGVPLSKPLYTLSYMCITTGASGILLIAMYYTADVINIRKPMILFQWMGLNALIVYALAACDIFPAALQGVYWRSPENNLITATELLFETALHSEKWGKLAFVLLEILLWGLVAGFFHIKGMYIKL
;
A
#
# COMPACT_ATOMS: atom_id res chain seq x y z
N MET A 1 8.96 36.60 -12.78
CA MET A 1 9.55 35.52 -13.65
C MET A 1 10.73 34.83 -12.97
N ILE A 2 11.70 35.55 -12.41
CA ILE A 2 12.91 35.01 -11.75
C ILE A 2 12.57 34.13 -10.53
N ALA A 3 11.66 34.56 -9.66
CA ALA A 3 11.26 33.76 -8.48
C ALA A 3 10.68 32.38 -8.84
N ASN A 4 9.91 32.29 -9.92
CA ASN A 4 9.34 30.99 -10.38
C ASN A 4 10.40 30.06 -11.02
N GLN A 5 11.47 30.62 -11.60
CA GLN A 5 12.59 29.83 -12.09
C GLN A 5 13.44 29.31 -10.93
N PHE A 6 13.68 30.13 -9.92
CA PHE A 6 14.39 29.76 -8.71
C PHE A 6 13.68 28.63 -7.94
N LEU A 7 12.37 28.76 -7.74
CA LEU A 7 11.56 27.72 -7.09
C LEU A 7 11.55 26.40 -7.88
N ARG A 8 11.56 26.46 -9.21
CA ARG A 8 11.64 25.24 -10.05
C ARG A 8 12.99 24.56 -9.95
N LEU A 9 14.07 25.35 -9.97
CA LEU A 9 15.42 24.81 -9.81
C LEU A 9 15.58 24.18 -8.43
N HIS A 10 15.14 24.88 -7.38
CA HIS A 10 15.23 24.41 -6.00
C HIS A 10 14.50 23.06 -5.82
N ARG A 11 13.27 22.92 -6.34
CA ARG A 11 12.53 21.63 -6.28
C ARG A 11 13.26 20.49 -6.98
N ARG A 12 13.85 20.74 -8.15
CA ARG A 12 14.63 19.70 -8.87
C ARG A 12 15.85 19.28 -8.07
N VAL A 13 16.55 20.23 -7.48
CA VAL A 13 17.70 19.96 -6.61
C VAL A 13 17.27 19.15 -5.39
N VAL A 14 16.17 19.51 -4.74
CA VAL A 14 15.63 18.76 -3.59
C VAL A 14 15.28 17.34 -3.97
N VAL A 15 14.55 17.10 -5.05
CA VAL A 15 14.22 15.76 -5.55
C VAL A 15 15.48 14.93 -5.80
N PHE A 16 16.48 15.52 -6.44
CA PHE A 16 17.74 14.84 -6.74
C PHE A 16 18.52 14.50 -5.46
N LEU A 17 18.62 15.45 -4.53
CA LEU A 17 19.30 15.22 -3.24
C LEU A 17 18.59 14.14 -2.40
N LEU A 18 17.27 14.16 -2.33
CA LEU A 18 16.50 13.13 -1.63
C LEU A 18 16.68 11.76 -2.27
N GLY A 19 16.70 11.69 -3.61
CA GLY A 19 16.96 10.43 -4.33
C GLY A 19 18.36 9.88 -4.06
N ILE A 20 19.38 10.74 -4.07
CA ILE A 20 20.77 10.33 -3.73
C ILE A 20 20.82 9.87 -2.27
N LEU A 21 20.22 10.61 -1.34
CA LEU A 21 20.19 10.24 0.06
C LEU A 21 19.53 8.86 0.26
N TYR A 22 18.39 8.62 -0.38
CA TYR A 22 17.72 7.34 -0.35
C TYR A 22 18.63 6.21 -0.86
N MET A 23 19.24 6.38 -2.03
CA MET A 23 20.12 5.38 -2.62
C MET A 23 21.38 5.15 -1.77
N ALA A 24 21.95 6.20 -1.21
CA ALA A 24 23.12 6.11 -0.32
C ALA A 24 22.77 5.33 0.97
N LEU A 25 21.62 5.57 1.55
CA LEU A 25 21.15 4.84 2.73
C LEU A 25 20.83 3.38 2.38
N LEU A 26 20.11 3.14 1.27
CA LEU A 26 19.67 1.81 0.87
C LEU A 26 20.85 0.86 0.59
N TYR A 27 21.86 1.34 -0.14
CA TYR A 27 23.01 0.52 -0.55
C TYR A 27 24.24 0.70 0.32
N GLY A 28 24.35 1.80 1.05
CA GLY A 28 25.55 2.13 1.86
C GLY A 28 25.50 1.60 3.29
N LEU A 29 24.30 1.46 3.86
CA LEU A 29 24.17 1.00 5.24
C LEU A 29 24.51 -0.49 5.38
N TYR A 30 25.28 -0.79 6.42
CA TYR A 30 25.53 -2.16 6.86
C TYR A 30 24.38 -2.63 7.74
N VAL A 31 23.77 -3.74 7.40
CA VAL A 31 22.71 -4.35 8.19
C VAL A 31 23.32 -5.45 9.04
N PRO A 32 23.45 -5.26 10.37
CA PRO A 32 23.99 -6.28 11.26
C PRO A 32 23.02 -7.46 11.38
N ASP A 33 23.54 -8.56 11.89
CA ASP A 33 22.70 -9.69 12.30
C ASP A 33 21.72 -9.26 13.40
N TRP A 34 20.49 -9.70 13.31
CA TRP A 34 19.47 -9.37 14.28
C TRP A 34 18.49 -10.52 14.47
N THR A 35 17.86 -10.56 15.63
CA THR A 35 16.88 -11.57 16.00
C THR A 35 15.55 -10.90 16.27
N PHE A 36 14.45 -11.51 15.91
CA PHE A 36 13.11 -10.99 16.16
C PHE A 36 12.28 -12.04 16.94
N LYS A 37 11.29 -11.52 17.67
CA LYS A 37 10.35 -12.34 18.41
C LYS A 37 9.17 -12.71 17.52
N VAL A 38 8.88 -13.98 17.38
CA VAL A 38 7.70 -14.44 16.66
C VAL A 38 6.57 -14.61 17.67
N VAL A 39 5.50 -13.83 17.50
CA VAL A 39 4.26 -14.05 18.25
C VAL A 39 3.47 -15.13 17.50
N ASN A 40 3.53 -16.36 17.96
CA ASN A 40 2.68 -17.41 17.44
C ASN A 40 1.27 -17.20 18.01
N GLU A 41 0.34 -16.78 17.17
CA GLU A 41 -1.09 -16.92 17.42
C GLU A 41 -1.46 -18.41 17.27
N SER A 42 -0.99 -19.25 18.16
CA SER A 42 -1.59 -20.58 18.34
C SER A 42 -2.82 -20.40 19.20
N SER A 43 -3.97 -20.22 18.57
CA SER A 43 -5.28 -20.43 19.18
C SER A 43 -5.46 -21.92 19.49
N SER A 44 -4.70 -22.43 20.45
CA SER A 44 -5.02 -23.67 21.10
C SER A 44 -5.96 -23.36 22.26
N LEU A 45 -7.24 -23.52 22.00
CA LEU A 45 -8.24 -23.69 23.04
C LEU A 45 -7.90 -24.98 23.76
N SER A 46 -6.94 -24.97 24.68
CA SER A 46 -6.80 -26.02 25.66
C SER A 46 -7.89 -25.80 26.70
N VAL A 47 -9.03 -26.45 26.48
CA VAL A 47 -10.04 -26.67 27.52
C VAL A 47 -9.36 -27.47 28.60
N LEU A 48 -8.87 -26.83 29.65
CA LEU A 48 -8.52 -27.47 30.90
C LEU A 48 -9.83 -27.95 31.53
N ASN A 49 -10.19 -29.22 31.25
CA ASN A 49 -11.17 -29.95 32.03
C ASN A 49 -10.57 -30.20 33.42
N TYR A 50 -10.84 -29.27 34.32
CA TYR A 50 -10.73 -29.55 35.75
C TYR A 50 -12.11 -30.05 36.24
N GLY A 51 -12.16 -31.32 36.60
CA GLY A 51 -13.37 -31.97 37.04
C GLY A 51 -13.94 -31.41 38.33
N THR A 52 -15.23 -31.62 38.45
CA THR A 52 -16.14 -31.60 39.60
C THR A 52 -16.63 -30.23 40.12
N GLU A 53 -17.95 -30.21 40.02
CA GLU A 53 -18.98 -29.53 40.79
C GLU A 53 -19.62 -28.27 40.24
N THR A 54 -20.88 -28.46 39.98
CA THR A 54 -21.97 -27.55 39.69
C THR A 54 -21.94 -26.23 40.45
N GLN A 55 -21.78 -25.12 39.71
CA GLN A 55 -22.54 -23.90 39.93
C GLN A 55 -22.51 -23.03 38.66
N THR A 56 -23.69 -22.78 38.16
CA THR A 56 -23.99 -21.85 37.05
C THR A 56 -23.67 -20.42 37.47
N VAL A 57 -22.59 -19.85 36.95
CA VAL A 57 -22.40 -18.39 36.85
C VAL A 57 -21.86 -18.08 35.48
N SER A 58 -22.71 -17.53 34.65
CA SER A 58 -22.38 -16.94 33.37
C SER A 58 -21.57 -15.66 33.58
N ILE A 59 -20.24 -15.72 33.44
CA ILE A 59 -19.40 -14.55 33.22
C ILE A 59 -18.46 -14.88 32.06
N SER A 60 -18.83 -14.34 30.92
CA SER A 60 -18.00 -14.33 29.71
C SER A 60 -16.84 -13.35 29.92
N SER A 61 -15.76 -13.80 30.51
CA SER A 61 -14.47 -13.11 30.50
C SER A 61 -13.50 -13.93 29.67
N TYR A 62 -13.35 -13.54 28.41
CA TYR A 62 -12.30 -14.09 27.55
C TYR A 62 -10.95 -13.55 28.02
N TYR A 63 -10.25 -14.29 28.86
CA TYR A 63 -8.82 -14.08 29.05
C TYR A 63 -8.07 -14.77 27.92
N VAL A 64 -7.63 -14.00 26.91
CA VAL A 64 -6.66 -14.46 25.93
C VAL A 64 -5.31 -14.52 26.65
N ILE A 65 -4.92 -15.71 27.10
CA ILE A 65 -3.53 -15.94 27.56
C ILE A 65 -2.68 -16.04 26.29
N LEU A 66 -2.03 -14.94 25.94
CA LEU A 66 -0.97 -14.91 24.94
C LEU A 66 0.22 -15.71 25.49
N VAL A 67 0.35 -16.96 25.10
CA VAL A 67 1.58 -17.72 25.29
C VAL A 67 2.60 -17.20 24.29
N VAL A 68 3.42 -16.25 24.72
CA VAL A 68 4.56 -15.77 23.94
C VAL A 68 5.62 -16.87 23.96
N GLN A 69 5.61 -17.69 22.92
CA GLN A 69 6.71 -18.62 22.71
C GLN A 69 7.84 -17.84 22.03
N GLU A 70 8.92 -17.59 22.74
CA GLU A 70 10.11 -16.88 22.29
C GLU A 70 10.88 -17.79 21.32
N ASN A 71 10.43 -17.87 20.06
CA ASN A 71 11.21 -18.44 18.98
C ASN A 71 12.08 -17.32 18.37
N ARG A 72 13.36 -17.33 18.70
CA ARG A 72 14.35 -16.46 18.07
C ARG A 72 14.62 -17.00 16.68
N GLY A 73 14.17 -16.27 15.67
CA GLY A 73 14.58 -16.59 14.29
C GLY A 73 16.11 -16.47 14.13
N PRO A 74 16.73 -17.27 13.27
CA PRO A 74 18.19 -17.23 13.10
C PRO A 74 18.64 -15.85 12.60
N PRO A 75 19.80 -15.34 13.07
CA PRO A 75 20.43 -14.16 12.52
C PRO A 75 20.87 -14.44 11.09
N CYS A 76 20.55 -13.61 10.13
CA CYS A 76 20.77 -13.88 8.72
C CYS A 76 21.29 -12.70 7.91
N CYS A 77 21.81 -11.64 8.54
CA CYS A 77 22.17 -10.44 7.83
C CYS A 77 23.71 -10.29 7.68
N GLY A 78 24.35 -9.26 8.15
CA GLY A 78 25.79 -9.07 7.98
C GLY A 78 26.18 -8.60 6.57
N VAL A 79 25.25 -7.92 5.87
CA VAL A 79 25.41 -7.52 4.46
C VAL A 79 25.18 -6.03 4.24
N ARG A 80 25.69 -5.50 3.14
CA ARG A 80 25.40 -4.16 2.64
C ARG A 80 24.65 -4.24 1.33
N GLY A 81 23.69 -3.32 1.14
CA GLY A 81 22.97 -3.19 -0.13
C GLY A 81 22.04 -4.35 -0.45
N SER A 82 21.74 -5.23 0.50
CA SER A 82 20.73 -6.25 0.31
C SER A 82 19.34 -5.63 0.26
N LEU A 83 18.56 -6.10 -0.71
CA LEU A 83 17.15 -5.73 -0.87
C LEU A 83 16.22 -6.86 -0.45
N GLU A 84 16.78 -7.98 -0.03
CA GLU A 84 16.03 -9.15 0.42
C GLU A 84 15.45 -8.95 1.81
N PRO A 85 14.26 -9.46 2.08
CA PRO A 85 13.75 -9.56 3.43
C PRO A 85 14.58 -10.59 4.21
N PRO A 86 14.87 -10.38 5.49
CA PRO A 86 14.67 -9.24 6.38
C PRO A 86 15.89 -8.31 6.47
N CYS A 87 16.86 -8.42 5.57
CA CYS A 87 18.21 -7.86 5.67
C CYS A 87 18.40 -6.56 4.88
N ASN A 88 17.34 -5.78 4.69
CA ASN A 88 17.41 -4.52 3.96
C ASN A 88 17.56 -3.30 4.90
N ALA A 89 18.16 -2.23 4.37
CA ALA A 89 18.41 -1.00 5.10
C ALA A 89 17.12 -0.26 5.51
N VAL A 90 16.01 -0.42 4.77
CA VAL A 90 14.71 0.19 5.09
C VAL A 90 14.23 -0.33 6.44
N GLY A 91 14.12 -1.64 6.58
CA GLY A 91 13.71 -2.25 7.84
C GLY A 91 14.69 -1.99 9.00
N LEU A 92 16.01 -1.85 8.72
CA LEU A 92 16.98 -1.49 9.74
C LEU A 92 16.69 -0.10 10.31
N ILE A 93 16.49 0.91 9.46
CA ILE A 93 16.20 2.29 9.88
C ILE A 93 14.92 2.34 10.71
N ASP A 94 13.87 1.67 10.23
CA ASP A 94 12.58 1.67 10.91
C ASP A 94 12.67 0.99 12.29
N ARG A 95 13.33 -0.17 12.38
CA ARG A 95 13.58 -0.83 13.67
C ARG A 95 14.41 0.01 14.62
N PHE A 96 15.44 0.70 14.11
CA PHE A 96 16.32 1.51 14.95
C PHE A 96 15.64 2.77 15.49
N ILE A 97 14.80 3.42 14.69
CA ILE A 97 14.18 4.72 15.05
C ILE A 97 12.83 4.52 15.72
N LEU A 98 11.97 3.64 15.17
CA LEU A 98 10.62 3.44 15.69
C LEU A 98 10.56 2.35 16.78
N GLY A 99 11.49 1.41 16.76
CA GLY A 99 11.48 0.23 17.63
C GLY A 99 10.56 -0.87 17.11
N GLU A 100 10.87 -2.12 17.39
CA GLU A 100 10.15 -3.30 16.89
C GLU A 100 8.67 -3.34 17.29
N SER A 101 8.33 -2.79 18.46
CA SER A 101 6.96 -2.75 18.99
C SER A 101 6.01 -1.84 18.22
N HIS A 102 6.54 -0.88 17.46
CA HIS A 102 5.76 0.09 16.68
C HIS A 102 5.69 -0.26 15.19
N LEU A 103 6.38 -1.30 14.76
CA LEU A 103 6.32 -1.76 13.39
C LEU A 103 5.02 -2.50 13.11
N TYR A 104 4.65 -2.54 11.84
CA TYR A 104 3.46 -3.24 11.38
C TYR A 104 3.51 -4.73 11.74
N GLN A 105 2.53 -5.19 12.52
CA GLN A 105 2.50 -6.53 13.08
C GLN A 105 2.15 -7.64 12.06
N ARG A 106 1.53 -7.27 10.93
CA ARG A 106 1.21 -8.20 9.87
C ARG A 106 2.32 -8.17 8.82
N PRO A 107 3.22 -9.16 8.78
CA PRO A 107 4.37 -9.12 7.88
C PRO A 107 3.94 -9.03 6.42
N VAL A 108 4.47 -8.05 5.70
CA VAL A 108 4.20 -7.81 4.28
C VAL A 108 4.68 -8.99 3.42
N TYR A 109 5.66 -9.72 3.93
CA TYR A 109 6.25 -10.91 3.28
C TYR A 109 5.26 -12.06 3.12
N LYS A 110 4.16 -12.11 3.85
CA LYS A 110 3.10 -13.13 3.71
C LYS A 110 2.44 -13.15 2.32
N ARG A 111 2.81 -12.27 1.42
CA ARG A 111 2.36 -12.27 0.01
C ARG A 111 3.37 -12.89 -0.95
N THR A 112 4.58 -13.20 -0.51
CA THR A 112 5.60 -13.84 -1.35
C THR A 112 5.32 -15.33 -1.50
N GLU A 113 5.78 -15.94 -2.59
CA GLU A 113 5.64 -17.39 -2.84
C GLU A 113 6.25 -18.24 -1.73
N GLU A 114 7.32 -17.74 -1.11
CA GLU A 114 8.03 -18.40 -0.02
C GLU A 114 7.26 -18.36 1.30
N CYS A 115 6.35 -17.40 1.46
CA CYS A 115 5.63 -17.14 2.70
C CYS A 115 4.12 -17.37 2.63
N SER A 116 3.58 -17.70 1.46
CA SER A 116 2.14 -17.95 1.28
C SER A 116 1.87 -19.03 0.26
N ILE A 117 1.06 -20.03 0.65
CA ILE A 117 0.56 -21.06 -0.28
C ILE A 117 -0.33 -20.42 -1.35
N ASN A 118 -1.02 -19.32 -1.03
CA ASN A 118 -1.95 -18.62 -1.92
C ASN A 118 -1.30 -17.38 -2.59
N SER A 119 0.03 -17.31 -2.68
CA SER A 119 0.72 -16.17 -3.29
C SER A 119 0.11 -15.83 -4.67
N PRO A 120 -0.13 -14.54 -4.98
CA PRO A 120 0.29 -13.32 -4.27
C PRO A 120 -0.65 -12.84 -3.15
N ASP A 121 -1.65 -13.62 -2.78
CA ASP A 121 -2.57 -13.32 -1.69
C ASP A 121 -2.03 -13.81 -0.34
N TYR A 122 -2.60 -13.28 0.75
CA TYR A 122 -2.29 -13.76 2.09
C TYR A 122 -2.86 -15.18 2.26
N GLY A 123 -1.99 -16.09 2.64
CA GLY A 123 -2.36 -17.48 2.92
C GLY A 123 -1.63 -18.04 4.12
N PRO A 124 -1.91 -19.30 4.47
CA PRO A 124 -1.15 -19.99 5.47
C PRO A 124 0.30 -20.16 5.02
N LEU A 125 1.21 -20.17 5.98
CA LEU A 125 2.63 -20.40 5.72
C LEU A 125 2.83 -21.82 5.16
N PRO A 126 3.65 -21.98 4.11
CA PRO A 126 4.08 -23.29 3.67
C PRO A 126 4.82 -24.04 4.81
N PRO A 127 4.80 -25.39 4.84
CA PRO A 127 5.47 -26.15 5.89
C PRO A 127 6.99 -25.92 5.95
N ASN A 128 7.60 -25.50 4.84
CA ASN A 128 9.03 -25.18 4.74
C ASN A 128 9.31 -23.67 4.70
N ALA A 129 8.37 -22.84 5.17
CA ALA A 129 8.55 -21.40 5.16
C ALA A 129 9.75 -20.97 6.00
N PRO A 130 10.62 -20.09 5.49
CA PRO A 130 11.72 -19.56 6.27
C PRO A 130 11.19 -18.67 7.41
N SER A 131 11.95 -18.64 8.50
CA SER A 131 11.56 -17.89 9.72
C SER A 131 11.37 -16.39 9.48
N TRP A 132 12.06 -15.82 8.51
CA TRP A 132 11.93 -14.39 8.17
C TRP A 132 10.56 -14.00 7.59
N CYS A 133 9.74 -14.97 7.19
CA CYS A 133 8.36 -14.68 6.75
C CYS A 133 7.52 -13.99 7.85
N LEU A 134 7.90 -14.14 9.10
CA LEU A 134 7.24 -13.52 10.25
C LEU A 134 8.00 -12.29 10.78
N ALA A 135 9.07 -11.86 10.10
CA ALA A 135 9.85 -10.71 10.52
C ALA A 135 9.02 -9.43 10.45
N PRO A 136 9.04 -8.59 11.51
CA PRO A 136 8.34 -7.31 11.50
C PRO A 136 8.94 -6.37 10.45
N PHE A 137 8.09 -5.76 9.64
CA PHE A 137 8.48 -4.82 8.61
C PHE A 137 7.38 -3.82 8.36
N ASP A 138 7.72 -2.53 8.31
CA ASP A 138 6.77 -1.47 7.99
C ASP A 138 6.94 -1.06 6.51
N PRO A 139 5.92 -1.28 5.64
CA PRO A 139 5.96 -0.85 4.26
C PRO A 139 5.83 0.68 4.09
N GLU A 140 5.39 1.38 5.15
CA GLU A 140 5.16 2.81 5.19
C GLU A 140 6.16 3.53 6.12
N GLY A 141 7.33 2.92 6.31
CA GLY A 141 8.37 3.41 7.20
C GLY A 141 9.03 4.73 6.76
N LEU A 142 10.02 5.16 7.53
CA LEU A 142 10.68 6.47 7.36
C LEU A 142 11.38 6.62 6.02
N LEU A 143 12.11 5.59 5.59
CA LEU A 143 12.83 5.65 4.32
C LEU A 143 11.86 5.59 3.12
N SER A 144 10.78 4.83 3.24
CA SER A 144 9.69 4.81 2.25
C SER A 144 8.99 6.16 2.15
N SER A 145 8.78 6.85 3.27
CA SER A 145 8.20 8.21 3.32
C SER A 145 9.05 9.24 2.57
N LEU A 146 10.38 9.09 2.58
CA LEU A 146 11.28 9.96 1.82
C LEU A 146 11.05 9.83 0.31
N MET A 147 10.85 8.59 -0.18
CA MET A 147 10.50 8.35 -1.58
C MET A 147 9.08 8.81 -1.92
N ALA A 148 8.13 8.68 -0.98
CA ALA A 148 6.80 9.24 -1.14
C ALA A 148 6.82 10.77 -1.28
N ALA A 149 7.69 11.46 -0.55
CA ALA A 149 7.89 12.90 -0.71
C ALA A 149 8.39 13.27 -2.11
N ILE A 150 9.32 12.48 -2.69
CA ILE A 150 9.76 12.66 -4.08
C ILE A 150 8.57 12.51 -5.04
N THR A 151 7.76 11.46 -4.88
CA THR A 151 6.57 11.22 -5.70
C THR A 151 5.59 12.39 -5.62
N CYS A 152 5.39 12.94 -4.42
CA CYS A 152 4.54 14.12 -4.19
C CYS A 152 5.07 15.36 -4.93
N LEU A 153 6.39 15.60 -4.88
CA LEU A 153 7.03 16.70 -5.61
C LEU A 153 6.93 16.53 -7.13
N MET A 154 6.96 15.28 -7.62
CA MET A 154 6.72 14.98 -9.04
C MET A 154 5.27 15.26 -9.42
N GLY A 155 4.29 14.87 -8.60
CA GLY A 155 2.87 15.22 -8.78
C GLY A 155 2.64 16.75 -8.82
N LEU A 156 3.31 17.47 -7.92
CA LEU A 156 3.30 18.94 -7.92
C LEU A 156 3.83 19.53 -9.24
N GLN A 157 4.83 18.88 -9.85
CA GLN A 157 5.35 19.30 -11.16
C GLN A 157 4.29 19.15 -12.27
N TYR A 158 3.51 18.05 -12.27
CA TYR A 158 2.39 17.87 -13.19
C TYR A 158 1.31 18.94 -13.00
N GLY A 159 0.95 19.27 -11.77
CA GLY A 159 0.03 20.36 -11.47
C GLY A 159 0.56 21.72 -11.90
N HIS A 160 1.87 21.97 -11.77
CA HIS A 160 2.50 23.22 -12.20
C HIS A 160 2.43 23.40 -13.73
N ILE A 161 2.59 22.33 -14.50
CA ILE A 161 2.41 22.36 -15.97
C ILE A 161 0.98 22.76 -16.31
N MET A 162 -0.02 22.26 -15.59
CA MET A 162 -1.43 22.59 -15.80
C MET A 162 -1.70 24.10 -15.63
N VAL A 163 -1.08 24.71 -14.63
CA VAL A 163 -1.29 26.15 -14.32
C VAL A 163 -0.55 27.07 -15.31
N HIS A 164 0.66 26.69 -15.74
CA HIS A 164 1.53 27.60 -16.51
C HIS A 164 1.30 27.55 -18.01
N TYR A 165 0.89 26.42 -18.56
CA TYR A 165 0.66 26.28 -19.99
C TYR A 165 -0.83 26.43 -20.29
N LYS A 166 -1.19 27.29 -21.25
CA LYS A 166 -2.59 27.56 -21.61
C LYS A 166 -3.16 26.62 -22.67
N GLY A 167 -2.30 26.09 -23.57
CA GLY A 167 -2.72 25.22 -24.66
C GLY A 167 -2.90 23.76 -24.22
N HIS A 168 -4.03 23.14 -24.58
CA HIS A 168 -4.29 21.72 -24.26
C HIS A 168 -3.21 20.79 -24.83
N MET A 169 -2.84 20.96 -26.10
CA MET A 169 -1.82 20.14 -26.76
C MET A 169 -0.45 20.28 -26.11
N GLN A 170 -0.07 21.51 -25.71
CA GLN A 170 1.21 21.74 -25.05
C GLN A 170 1.28 21.02 -23.70
N ARG A 171 0.22 21.08 -22.89
CA ARG A 171 0.12 20.35 -21.62
C ARG A 171 0.29 18.86 -21.81
N MET A 172 -0.48 18.27 -22.73
CA MET A 172 -0.46 16.85 -23.02
C MET A 172 0.91 16.36 -23.52
N ILE A 173 1.54 17.11 -24.42
CA ILE A 173 2.88 16.73 -24.92
C ILE A 173 3.91 16.76 -23.80
N ILE A 174 3.93 17.81 -22.96
CA ILE A 174 4.89 17.91 -21.87
C ILE A 174 4.66 16.79 -20.84
N TRP A 175 3.41 16.51 -20.47
CA TRP A 175 3.08 15.39 -19.59
C TRP A 175 3.47 14.04 -20.20
N LEU A 176 3.22 13.85 -21.50
CA LEU A 176 3.57 12.61 -22.19
C LEU A 176 5.09 12.39 -22.18
N VAL A 177 5.88 13.42 -22.49
CA VAL A 177 7.34 13.34 -22.46
C VAL A 177 7.83 13.04 -21.03
N CYS A 178 7.31 13.73 -20.02
CA CYS A 178 7.70 13.47 -18.63
C CYS A 178 7.32 12.06 -18.18
N SER A 179 6.10 11.60 -18.50
CA SER A 179 5.61 10.29 -18.10
C SER A 179 6.38 9.16 -18.81
N SER A 180 6.58 9.27 -20.12
CA SER A 180 7.34 8.27 -20.88
C SER A 180 8.80 8.22 -20.44
N SER A 181 9.44 9.34 -20.15
CA SER A 181 10.81 9.36 -19.65
C SER A 181 10.93 8.67 -18.29
N LEU A 182 9.96 8.86 -17.39
CA LEU A 182 9.92 8.17 -16.09
C LEU A 182 9.70 6.66 -16.25
N LEU A 183 8.81 6.23 -17.16
CA LEU A 183 8.58 4.81 -17.43
C LEU A 183 9.84 4.15 -17.98
N VAL A 184 10.51 4.78 -18.94
CA VAL A 184 11.78 4.28 -19.50
C VAL A 184 12.84 4.22 -18.40
N LEU A 185 12.99 5.27 -17.61
CA LEU A 185 13.96 5.32 -16.51
C LEU A 185 13.69 4.22 -15.47
N GLY A 186 12.43 4.02 -15.07
CA GLY A 186 12.05 2.95 -14.15
C GLY A 186 12.34 1.56 -14.71
N TYR A 187 12.08 1.34 -15.98
CA TYR A 187 12.45 0.09 -16.66
C TYR A 187 13.97 -0.12 -16.69
N VAL A 188 14.74 0.92 -17.01
CA VAL A 188 16.22 0.86 -17.01
C VAL A 188 16.72 0.49 -15.60
N PHE A 189 16.21 1.10 -14.55
CA PHE A 189 16.59 0.74 -13.18
C PHE A 189 16.27 -0.73 -12.86
N THR A 190 15.13 -1.23 -13.32
CA THR A 190 14.78 -2.65 -13.13
C THR A 190 15.78 -3.58 -13.83
N VAL A 191 16.20 -3.23 -15.05
CA VAL A 191 17.21 -4.01 -15.80
C VAL A 191 18.60 -3.95 -15.14
N ILE A 192 18.96 -2.83 -14.51
CA ILE A 192 20.23 -2.66 -13.78
C ILE A 192 20.25 -3.47 -12.47
N GLY A 193 19.09 -3.98 -12.02
CA GLY A 193 19.00 -4.81 -10.82
C GLY A 193 18.32 -4.13 -9.61
N VAL A 194 17.68 -2.97 -9.81
CA VAL A 194 16.82 -2.37 -8.77
C VAL A 194 15.41 -2.94 -8.90
N PRO A 195 14.98 -3.87 -8.02
CA PRO A 195 13.71 -4.57 -8.16
C PRO A 195 12.51 -3.62 -8.03
N LEU A 196 11.41 -3.98 -8.68
CA LEU A 196 10.11 -3.33 -8.49
C LEU A 196 9.50 -3.78 -7.17
N SER A 197 9.83 -3.09 -6.09
CA SER A 197 9.33 -3.43 -4.75
C SER A 197 8.52 -2.28 -4.15
N LYS A 198 7.22 -2.51 -3.96
CA LYS A 198 6.34 -1.58 -3.26
C LYS A 198 6.73 -1.43 -1.77
N PRO A 199 6.99 -2.51 -1.02
CA PRO A 199 7.35 -2.43 0.39
C PRO A 199 8.61 -1.62 0.66
N LEU A 200 9.62 -1.74 -0.23
CA LEU A 200 10.86 -0.97 -0.12
C LEU A 200 10.73 0.44 -0.71
N TYR A 201 9.67 0.70 -1.46
CA TYR A 201 9.47 1.93 -2.24
C TYR A 201 10.69 2.27 -3.11
N THR A 202 11.16 1.30 -3.90
CA THR A 202 12.37 1.44 -4.72
C THR A 202 12.26 2.55 -5.76
N LEU A 203 13.41 3.05 -6.22
CA LEU A 203 13.47 4.11 -7.24
C LEU A 203 12.83 3.67 -8.58
N SER A 204 12.99 2.40 -8.96
CA SER A 204 12.32 1.80 -10.12
C SER A 204 10.80 1.83 -9.96
N TYR A 205 10.30 1.42 -8.80
CA TYR A 205 8.87 1.43 -8.48
C TYR A 205 8.31 2.86 -8.52
N MET A 206 8.99 3.82 -7.90
CA MET A 206 8.60 5.23 -7.90
C MET A 206 8.51 5.79 -9.33
N CYS A 207 9.50 5.54 -10.16
CA CYS A 207 9.52 6.02 -11.55
C CYS A 207 8.37 5.44 -12.37
N ILE A 208 8.14 4.11 -12.28
CA ILE A 208 7.08 3.44 -13.03
C ILE A 208 5.69 3.89 -12.56
N THR A 209 5.45 3.96 -11.26
CA THR A 209 4.14 4.37 -10.74
C THR A 209 3.83 5.83 -11.04
N THR A 210 4.82 6.72 -10.93
CA THR A 210 4.66 8.14 -11.27
C THR A 210 4.46 8.32 -12.78
N GLY A 211 5.19 7.59 -13.61
CA GLY A 211 5.03 7.62 -15.06
C GLY A 211 3.65 7.10 -15.50
N ALA A 212 3.19 5.97 -14.94
CA ALA A 212 1.90 5.39 -15.24
C ALA A 212 0.74 6.32 -14.80
N SER A 213 0.83 6.91 -13.59
CA SER A 213 -0.17 7.88 -13.14
C SER A 213 -0.21 9.14 -14.00
N GLY A 214 0.93 9.56 -14.55
CA GLY A 214 0.98 10.66 -15.51
C GLY A 214 0.28 10.34 -16.84
N ILE A 215 0.42 9.12 -17.36
CA ILE A 215 -0.34 8.66 -18.55
C ILE A 215 -1.83 8.63 -18.25
N LEU A 216 -2.23 8.12 -17.08
CA LEU A 216 -3.63 8.14 -16.65
C LEU A 216 -4.19 9.57 -16.55
N LEU A 217 -3.41 10.50 -16.00
CA LEU A 217 -3.78 11.92 -15.95
C LEU A 217 -4.04 12.48 -17.35
N ILE A 218 -3.19 12.17 -18.34
CA ILE A 218 -3.38 12.60 -19.73
C ILE A 218 -4.69 12.05 -20.28
N ALA A 219 -4.99 10.75 -20.08
CA ALA A 219 -6.19 10.13 -20.55
C ALA A 219 -7.45 10.77 -19.95
N MET A 220 -7.46 11.01 -18.64
CA MET A 220 -8.55 11.67 -17.94
C MET A 220 -8.72 13.13 -18.39
N TYR A 221 -7.64 13.87 -18.51
CA TYR A 221 -7.64 15.25 -19.00
C TYR A 221 -8.15 15.37 -20.43
N TYR A 222 -7.69 14.50 -21.32
CA TYR A 222 -8.14 14.44 -22.71
C TYR A 222 -9.65 14.17 -22.80
N THR A 223 -10.14 13.22 -22.02
CA THR A 223 -11.56 12.84 -22.01
C THR A 223 -12.44 13.95 -21.44
N ALA A 224 -12.04 14.56 -20.33
CA ALA A 224 -12.85 15.55 -19.62
C ALA A 224 -12.77 16.95 -20.23
N ASP A 225 -11.54 17.44 -20.57
CA ASP A 225 -11.29 18.84 -20.93
C ASP A 225 -11.12 19.07 -22.43
N VAL A 226 -10.68 18.05 -23.22
CA VAL A 226 -10.50 18.17 -24.65
C VAL A 226 -11.73 17.69 -25.41
N ILE A 227 -12.19 16.44 -25.15
CA ILE A 227 -13.39 15.88 -25.79
C ILE A 227 -14.68 16.38 -25.12
N ASN A 228 -14.58 16.90 -23.88
CA ASN A 228 -15.71 17.41 -23.10
C ASN A 228 -16.74 16.33 -22.67
N ILE A 229 -16.32 15.06 -22.60
CA ILE A 229 -17.12 13.96 -22.08
C ILE A 229 -17.00 13.93 -20.54
N ARG A 230 -17.87 14.70 -19.87
CA ARG A 230 -17.81 14.88 -18.41
C ARG A 230 -18.61 13.84 -17.63
N LYS A 231 -19.64 13.24 -18.23
CA LYS A 231 -20.56 12.32 -17.52
C LYS A 231 -19.85 11.17 -16.79
N PRO A 232 -18.96 10.36 -17.43
CA PRO A 232 -18.29 9.28 -16.72
C PRO A 232 -17.24 9.79 -15.71
N MET A 233 -16.78 11.04 -15.84
CA MET A 233 -15.78 11.63 -14.94
C MET A 233 -16.39 12.23 -13.66
N ILE A 234 -17.72 12.32 -13.55
CA ILE A 234 -18.41 12.86 -12.37
C ILE A 234 -18.06 12.06 -11.12
N LEU A 235 -17.96 10.74 -11.22
CA LEU A 235 -17.59 9.87 -10.11
C LEU A 235 -16.20 10.23 -9.53
N PHE A 236 -15.21 10.37 -10.42
CA PHE A 236 -13.85 10.77 -10.02
C PHE A 236 -13.80 12.20 -9.49
N GLN A 237 -14.64 13.09 -10.01
CA GLN A 237 -14.77 14.46 -9.49
C GLN A 237 -15.30 14.45 -8.06
N TRP A 238 -16.33 13.67 -7.75
CA TRP A 238 -16.86 13.53 -6.39
C TRP A 238 -15.82 12.96 -5.42
N MET A 239 -15.11 11.91 -5.84
CA MET A 239 -14.03 11.33 -5.07
C MET A 239 -12.89 12.34 -4.82
N GLY A 240 -12.51 13.11 -5.84
CA GLY A 240 -11.46 14.12 -5.71
C GLY A 240 -11.84 15.27 -4.79
N LEU A 241 -13.10 15.73 -4.81
CA LEU A 241 -13.60 16.78 -3.91
C LEU A 241 -13.70 16.33 -2.44
N ASN A 242 -13.87 15.04 -2.20
CA ASN A 242 -14.02 14.43 -0.88
C ASN A 242 -12.91 13.39 -0.59
N ALA A 243 -11.74 13.56 -1.21
CA ALA A 243 -10.65 12.57 -1.15
C ALA A 243 -10.23 12.26 0.30
N LEU A 244 -10.18 13.27 1.17
CA LEU A 244 -9.81 13.08 2.58
C LEU A 244 -10.83 12.22 3.34
N ILE A 245 -12.13 12.45 3.11
CA ILE A 245 -13.20 11.66 3.75
C ILE A 245 -13.12 10.21 3.29
N VAL A 246 -13.02 10.00 1.96
CA VAL A 246 -12.92 8.65 1.38
C VAL A 246 -11.68 7.93 1.93
N TYR A 247 -10.54 8.60 1.97
CA TYR A 247 -9.31 8.04 2.52
C TYR A 247 -9.45 7.68 4.01
N ALA A 248 -9.98 8.60 4.82
CA ALA A 248 -10.15 8.36 6.25
C ALA A 248 -11.09 7.19 6.54
N LEU A 249 -12.22 7.11 5.83
CA LEU A 249 -13.18 6.01 5.99
C LEU A 249 -12.61 4.66 5.52
N ALA A 250 -11.82 4.67 4.42
CA ALA A 250 -11.14 3.48 3.93
C ALA A 250 -10.01 3.04 4.88
N ALA A 251 -9.19 3.99 5.37
CA ALA A 251 -8.07 3.70 6.28
C ALA A 251 -8.51 3.21 7.67
N CYS A 252 -9.70 3.63 8.13
CA CYS A 252 -10.27 3.17 9.40
C CYS A 252 -10.96 1.80 9.29
N ASP A 253 -10.99 1.18 8.11
CA ASP A 253 -11.67 -0.10 7.83
C ASP A 253 -13.15 -0.16 8.30
N ILE A 254 -13.77 1.00 8.55
CA ILE A 254 -15.14 1.08 9.09
C ILE A 254 -16.14 0.44 8.12
N PHE A 255 -16.02 0.75 6.84
CA PHE A 255 -16.93 0.25 5.82
C PHE A 255 -16.73 -1.24 5.51
N PRO A 256 -15.50 -1.73 5.28
CA PRO A 256 -15.23 -3.15 5.17
C PRO A 256 -15.66 -3.93 6.42
N ALA A 257 -15.38 -3.43 7.62
CA ALA A 257 -15.79 -4.08 8.87
C ALA A 257 -17.32 -4.16 9.01
N ALA A 258 -18.05 -3.11 8.64
CA ALA A 258 -19.50 -3.12 8.64
C ALA A 258 -20.08 -4.16 7.66
N LEU A 259 -19.52 -4.28 6.47
CA LEU A 259 -19.94 -5.28 5.47
C LEU A 259 -19.58 -6.70 5.89
N GLN A 260 -18.40 -6.92 6.49
CA GLN A 260 -18.00 -8.20 7.06
C GLN A 260 -18.85 -8.59 8.26
N GLY A 261 -19.37 -7.62 9.02
CA GLY A 261 -20.31 -7.84 10.12
C GLY A 261 -21.66 -8.43 9.67
N VAL A 262 -22.02 -8.29 8.40
CA VAL A 262 -23.18 -8.95 7.79
C VAL A 262 -22.78 -10.35 7.32
N TYR A 263 -22.88 -11.33 8.20
CA TYR A 263 -22.51 -12.72 7.92
C TYR A 263 -23.65 -13.69 8.26
N TRP A 264 -23.63 -14.89 7.69
CA TRP A 264 -24.59 -15.95 7.95
C TRP A 264 -23.89 -17.26 8.28
N ARG A 265 -24.32 -17.93 9.33
CA ARG A 265 -23.79 -19.18 9.88
C ARG A 265 -22.37 -19.11 10.44
N SER A 266 -21.40 -18.55 9.70
CA SER A 266 -20.02 -18.39 10.14
C SER A 266 -19.46 -17.04 9.67
N PRO A 267 -18.48 -16.44 10.36
CA PRO A 267 -17.87 -15.17 9.98
C PRO A 267 -17.20 -15.17 8.61
N GLU A 268 -16.83 -16.34 8.11
CA GLU A 268 -16.23 -16.52 6.77
C GLU A 268 -17.26 -16.27 5.65
N ASN A 269 -18.55 -16.55 5.94
CA ASN A 269 -19.65 -16.34 5.00
C ASN A 269 -20.25 -14.93 5.16
N ASN A 270 -19.48 -13.93 4.82
CA ASN A 270 -19.91 -12.53 4.87
C ASN A 270 -20.27 -12.00 3.48
N LEU A 271 -20.83 -10.79 3.44
CA LEU A 271 -21.29 -10.17 2.21
C LEU A 271 -20.15 -9.95 1.21
N ILE A 272 -18.95 -9.63 1.67
CA ILE A 272 -17.77 -9.41 0.83
C ILE A 272 -17.38 -10.71 0.13
N THR A 273 -17.19 -11.78 0.90
CA THR A 273 -16.83 -13.11 0.36
C THR A 273 -17.90 -13.63 -0.61
N ALA A 274 -19.18 -13.40 -0.31
CA ALA A 274 -20.26 -13.81 -1.20
C ALA A 274 -20.27 -13.04 -2.53
N THR A 275 -20.00 -11.74 -2.51
CA THR A 275 -19.93 -10.94 -3.74
C THR A 275 -18.70 -11.27 -4.57
N GLU A 276 -17.56 -11.52 -3.96
CA GLU A 276 -16.34 -11.98 -4.64
C GLU A 276 -16.58 -13.33 -5.32
N LEU A 277 -17.10 -14.31 -4.59
CA LEU A 277 -17.43 -15.63 -5.13
C LEU A 277 -18.47 -15.57 -6.27
N LEU A 278 -19.44 -14.68 -6.15
CA LEU A 278 -20.44 -14.47 -7.21
C LEU A 278 -19.80 -13.98 -8.50
N PHE A 279 -18.87 -13.03 -8.43
CA PHE A 279 -18.15 -12.56 -9.61
C PHE A 279 -17.21 -13.62 -10.18
N GLU A 280 -16.51 -14.37 -9.34
CA GLU A 280 -15.64 -15.46 -9.78
C GLU A 280 -16.44 -16.54 -10.51
N THR A 281 -17.60 -16.89 -9.98
CA THR A 281 -18.50 -17.88 -10.58
C THR A 281 -19.10 -17.37 -11.89
N ALA A 282 -19.54 -16.11 -11.93
CA ALA A 282 -20.15 -15.50 -13.11
C ALA A 282 -19.16 -15.31 -14.28
N LEU A 283 -17.91 -14.97 -13.97
CA LEU A 283 -16.87 -14.73 -14.98
C LEU A 283 -16.01 -15.97 -15.27
N HIS A 284 -16.26 -17.08 -14.59
CA HIS A 284 -15.50 -18.33 -14.71
C HIS A 284 -13.98 -18.16 -14.60
N SER A 285 -13.52 -17.12 -13.86
CA SER A 285 -12.11 -16.78 -13.71
C SER A 285 -11.89 -16.00 -12.43
N GLU A 286 -11.03 -16.49 -11.57
CA GLU A 286 -10.64 -15.84 -10.33
C GLU A 286 -10.06 -14.42 -10.56
N LYS A 287 -9.19 -14.26 -11.57
CA LYS A 287 -8.56 -12.96 -11.88
C LYS A 287 -9.57 -11.92 -12.36
N TRP A 288 -10.52 -12.32 -13.21
CA TRP A 288 -11.56 -11.41 -13.69
C TRP A 288 -12.62 -11.14 -12.63
N GLY A 289 -12.91 -12.14 -11.77
CA GLY A 289 -13.78 -11.98 -10.61
C GLY A 289 -13.26 -10.95 -9.62
N LYS A 290 -12.00 -11.06 -9.23
CA LYS A 290 -11.32 -10.08 -8.37
C LYS A 290 -11.28 -8.67 -8.99
N LEU A 291 -11.00 -8.57 -10.30
CA LEU A 291 -11.03 -7.27 -10.99
C LEU A 291 -12.43 -6.65 -10.95
N ALA A 292 -13.48 -7.43 -11.21
CA ALA A 292 -14.86 -6.93 -11.16
C ALA A 292 -15.26 -6.49 -9.75
N PHE A 293 -14.83 -7.23 -8.73
CA PHE A 293 -15.04 -6.87 -7.34
C PHE A 293 -14.38 -5.53 -6.98
N VAL A 294 -13.10 -5.33 -7.34
CA VAL A 294 -12.39 -4.06 -7.12
C VAL A 294 -13.06 -2.90 -7.85
N LEU A 295 -13.55 -3.11 -9.07
CA LEU A 295 -14.29 -2.07 -9.81
C LEU A 295 -15.61 -1.71 -9.11
N LEU A 296 -16.32 -2.69 -8.56
CA LEU A 296 -17.51 -2.47 -7.74
C LEU A 296 -17.18 -1.67 -6.48
N GLU A 297 -16.10 -2.00 -5.80
CA GLU A 297 -15.63 -1.27 -4.62
C GLU A 297 -15.33 0.20 -4.94
N ILE A 298 -14.61 0.47 -6.02
CA ILE A 298 -14.35 1.84 -6.50
C ILE A 298 -15.67 2.58 -6.79
N LEU A 299 -16.62 1.92 -7.41
CA LEU A 299 -17.94 2.49 -7.68
C LEU A 299 -18.67 2.86 -6.37
N LEU A 300 -18.67 1.97 -5.38
CA LEU A 300 -19.28 2.21 -4.08
C LEU A 300 -18.65 3.42 -3.37
N TRP A 301 -17.32 3.50 -3.34
CA TRP A 301 -16.62 4.66 -2.80
C TRP A 301 -16.95 5.94 -3.55
N GLY A 302 -17.10 5.88 -4.87
CA GLY A 302 -17.56 7.00 -5.68
C GLY A 302 -18.98 7.44 -5.34
N LEU A 303 -19.90 6.50 -5.07
CA LEU A 303 -21.27 6.81 -4.64
C LEU A 303 -21.31 7.42 -3.24
N VAL A 304 -20.49 6.91 -2.31
CA VAL A 304 -20.32 7.51 -0.97
C VAL A 304 -19.84 8.95 -1.08
N ALA A 305 -18.81 9.20 -1.90
CA ALA A 305 -18.32 10.55 -2.17
C ALA A 305 -19.39 11.44 -2.82
N GLY A 306 -20.20 10.88 -3.72
CA GLY A 306 -21.34 11.55 -4.34
C GLY A 306 -22.42 11.94 -3.32
N PHE A 307 -22.72 11.07 -2.36
CA PHE A 307 -23.62 11.37 -1.26
C PHE A 307 -23.15 12.58 -0.43
N PHE A 308 -21.88 12.61 -0.04
CA PHE A 308 -21.29 13.76 0.65
C PHE A 308 -21.34 15.02 -0.20
N HIS A 309 -21.09 14.90 -1.51
CA HIS A 309 -21.17 16.01 -2.44
C HIS A 309 -22.60 16.60 -2.50
N ILE A 310 -23.63 15.76 -2.62
CA ILE A 310 -25.04 16.19 -2.64
C ILE A 310 -25.44 16.88 -1.34
N LYS A 311 -24.91 16.40 -0.20
CA LYS A 311 -25.13 17.03 1.11
C LYS A 311 -24.32 18.31 1.34
N GLY A 312 -23.47 18.72 0.39
CA GLY A 312 -22.63 19.89 0.51
C GLY A 312 -21.51 19.77 1.56
N MET A 313 -21.22 18.53 1.99
CA MET A 313 -20.17 18.26 2.98
C MET A 313 -18.83 18.08 2.25
N TYR A 314 -17.91 19.00 2.52
CA TYR A 314 -16.54 18.95 2.01
C TYR A 314 -15.56 19.16 3.14
N ILE A 315 -14.72 18.18 3.40
CA ILE A 315 -13.60 18.34 4.34
C ILE A 315 -12.36 18.65 3.49
N LYS A 316 -11.89 19.88 3.61
CA LYS A 316 -10.65 20.36 2.99
C LYS A 316 -9.59 20.48 4.08
N LEU A 317 -8.35 20.07 3.76
CA LEU A 317 -7.17 20.37 4.54
C LEU A 317 -6.76 21.84 4.35
#